data_1723f1c020fdf79c2ac0c234cca7266d
#
_entry.id   1723f1c020fdf79c2ac0c234cca7266d
#
_cell.length_a   1.000
_cell.length_b   1.000
_cell.length_c   1.000
_cell.angle_alpha   90.00
_cell.angle_beta   90.00
_cell.angle_gamma   90.00
#
_symmetry.space_group_name_H-M   'P 1'
#
loop_
_entity.id
_entity.type
_entity.pdbx_description
1 polymer ?
#
loop_
_entity_poly.entity_id
_entity_poly.type
_entity_poly.pdbx_seq_one_letter_code
_entity_poly.pdbx_strand_id
1 'polypeptide(L)'
;MYLLHCNSLLDMKIVVKANGGLGNRMRVIASSIALSQRLKTTVEVLWINNVALNCSFFDLFQKLDDIEIVESVYIKSWNKIAHRQRRKKLWNTYQNFDIQLNDEGLKSLSSSQIDLLEHIKNAETVFIDTCEHFYGDLSCLSYLIPADGIAETAKIRLSETGGAYIGVHIRRGDNTMSKANSPTALFIQTLKKEQKRNADIKFYLATDDRGEAKILKKVIGKSIVYYPSELARKRPEGIQQALVDLILLSNAKKIIGSYWSSFTEVASVYGNIPLEVMKSEE
;
A
#
# COMPACT_ATOMS: atom_id res chain seq x y z
N MET A 1 29.34 25.93 -33.76
CA MET A 1 29.58 24.59 -33.14
C MET A 1 28.89 24.58 -31.81
N TYR A 2 27.58 24.25 -31.80
CA TYR A 2 26.77 24.16 -30.60
C TYR A 2 26.97 22.79 -29.99
N LEU A 3 27.69 22.73 -28.89
CA LEU A 3 27.72 21.56 -28.02
C LEU A 3 26.31 21.43 -27.43
N LEU A 4 25.52 20.52 -27.95
CA LEU A 4 24.33 20.01 -27.31
C LEU A 4 24.78 19.42 -25.96
N HIS A 5 24.44 20.12 -24.87
CA HIS A 5 24.50 19.56 -23.52
C HIS A 5 23.45 18.42 -23.50
N CYS A 6 23.91 17.23 -23.76
CA CYS A 6 23.22 16.02 -23.37
C CYS A 6 23.38 15.96 -21.84
N ASN A 7 22.51 16.67 -21.11
CA ASN A 7 22.38 16.47 -19.67
C ASN A 7 21.99 15.02 -19.51
N SER A 8 22.92 14.20 -19.02
CA SER A 8 22.69 12.81 -18.79
C SER A 8 21.61 12.70 -17.71
N LEU A 9 20.56 11.95 -17.95
CA LEU A 9 19.54 11.57 -16.96
C LEU A 9 20.13 10.94 -15.68
N LEU A 10 21.44 10.72 -15.67
CA LEU A 10 22.23 10.11 -14.59
C LEU A 10 22.44 11.03 -13.37
N ASP A 11 22.26 12.35 -13.49
CA ASP A 11 22.50 13.29 -12.39
C ASP A 11 21.20 13.86 -11.79
N MET A 12 20.03 13.44 -12.25
CA MET A 12 18.74 13.90 -11.74
C MET A 12 18.50 13.39 -10.32
N LYS A 13 18.28 14.30 -9.37
CA LYS A 13 17.86 13.95 -8.01
C LYS A 13 16.34 13.81 -7.92
N ILE A 14 15.87 12.61 -7.63
CA ILE A 14 14.44 12.33 -7.46
C ILE A 14 14.15 11.97 -6.02
N VAL A 15 13.22 12.69 -5.40
CA VAL A 15 12.75 12.43 -4.04
C VAL A 15 11.25 12.18 -4.07
N VAL A 16 10.82 11.06 -3.55
CA VAL A 16 9.42 10.65 -3.49
C VAL A 16 8.98 10.53 -2.05
N LYS A 17 7.95 11.26 -1.64
CA LYS A 17 7.36 11.12 -0.31
C LYS A 17 6.15 10.19 -0.37
N ALA A 18 6.29 9.01 0.26
CA ALA A 18 5.25 8.00 0.31
C ALA A 18 4.22 8.30 1.40
N ASN A 19 2.98 8.62 0.99
CA ASN A 19 1.89 8.96 1.90
C ASN A 19 0.85 7.84 2.05
N GLY A 20 -0.09 8.06 2.98
CA GLY A 20 -1.22 7.17 3.22
C GLY A 20 -0.89 5.94 4.07
N GLY A 21 -1.77 4.95 4.00
CA GLY A 21 -1.63 3.67 4.70
C GLY A 21 -0.73 2.68 3.93
N LEU A 22 -0.60 1.46 4.45
CA LEU A 22 0.33 0.46 3.94
C LEU A 22 0.19 0.20 2.43
N GLY A 23 -1.00 -0.12 1.94
CA GLY A 23 -1.22 -0.39 0.51
C GLY A 23 -0.86 0.81 -0.39
N ASN A 24 -1.18 2.04 0.03
CA ASN A 24 -0.81 3.24 -0.71
C ASN A 24 0.72 3.39 -0.79
N ARG A 25 1.42 3.26 0.34
CA ARG A 25 2.89 3.37 0.34
C ARG A 25 3.57 2.26 -0.47
N MET A 26 3.03 1.05 -0.44
CA MET A 26 3.55 -0.03 -1.28
C MET A 26 3.43 0.29 -2.78
N ARG A 27 2.30 0.90 -3.22
CA ARG A 27 2.13 1.36 -4.61
C ARG A 27 3.13 2.45 -4.99
N VAL A 28 3.35 3.41 -4.08
CA VAL A 28 4.35 4.47 -4.28
C VAL A 28 5.75 3.90 -4.41
N ILE A 29 6.13 2.93 -3.56
CA ILE A 29 7.44 2.27 -3.64
C ILE A 29 7.58 1.50 -4.95
N ALA A 30 6.56 0.73 -5.37
CA ALA A 30 6.58 0.04 -6.65
C ALA A 30 6.83 1.01 -7.83
N SER A 31 6.14 2.15 -7.84
CA SER A 31 6.39 3.20 -8.84
C SER A 31 7.79 3.81 -8.75
N SER A 32 8.32 3.98 -7.53
CA SER A 32 9.67 4.51 -7.33
C SER A 32 10.74 3.55 -7.83
N ILE A 33 10.58 2.24 -7.63
CA ILE A 33 11.46 1.19 -8.16
C ILE A 33 11.40 1.20 -9.69
N ALA A 34 10.19 1.19 -10.28
CA ALA A 34 10.02 1.23 -11.73
C ALA A 34 10.67 2.48 -12.36
N LEU A 35 10.54 3.63 -11.71
CA LEU A 35 11.15 4.88 -12.15
C LEU A 35 12.69 4.83 -12.05
N SER A 36 13.22 4.33 -10.92
CA SER A 36 14.66 4.14 -10.70
C SER A 36 15.27 3.24 -11.77
N GLN A 37 14.67 2.09 -12.02
CA GLN A 37 15.11 1.12 -13.04
C GLN A 37 15.07 1.73 -14.46
N ARG A 38 14.02 2.49 -14.76
CA ARG A 38 13.86 3.13 -16.08
C ARG A 38 14.88 4.22 -16.33
N LEU A 39 15.19 5.04 -15.32
CA LEU A 39 16.13 6.16 -15.42
C LEU A 39 17.57 5.76 -15.10
N LYS A 40 17.78 4.57 -14.52
CA LYS A 40 19.08 4.09 -14.02
C LYS A 40 19.71 5.07 -13.02
N THR A 41 18.87 5.65 -12.17
CA THR A 41 19.26 6.57 -11.09
C THR A 41 18.60 6.16 -9.78
N THR A 42 19.25 6.41 -8.66
CA THR A 42 18.68 6.12 -7.35
C THR A 42 17.55 7.09 -7.03
N VAL A 43 16.38 6.56 -6.68
CA VAL A 43 15.26 7.35 -6.17
C VAL A 43 15.26 7.30 -4.65
N GLU A 44 15.29 8.48 -4.02
CA GLU A 44 15.16 8.63 -2.57
C GLU A 44 13.69 8.59 -2.17
N VAL A 45 13.29 7.67 -1.30
CA VAL A 45 11.90 7.57 -0.82
C VAL A 45 11.81 7.94 0.65
N LEU A 46 11.07 9.02 0.94
CA LEU A 46 10.80 9.47 2.30
C LEU A 46 9.69 8.62 2.92
N TRP A 47 10.05 7.81 3.90
CA TRP A 47 9.14 7.02 4.71
C TRP A 47 8.93 7.70 6.07
N ILE A 48 7.82 8.43 6.20
CA ILE A 48 7.54 9.21 7.41
C ILE A 48 6.56 8.46 8.29
N ASN A 49 6.98 8.08 9.50
CA ASN A 49 6.09 7.52 10.51
C ASN A 49 5.11 8.59 10.99
N ASN A 50 3.82 8.34 10.81
CA ASN A 50 2.75 9.29 11.14
C ASN A 50 1.46 8.56 11.58
N VAL A 51 0.39 9.32 11.79
CA VAL A 51 -0.91 8.77 12.22
C VAL A 51 -1.56 7.81 11.22
N ALA A 52 -1.21 7.91 9.93
CA ALA A 52 -1.73 7.02 8.89
C ALA A 52 -0.97 5.69 8.84
N LEU A 53 0.34 5.71 9.21
CA LEU A 53 1.19 4.55 9.31
C LEU A 53 2.36 4.85 10.27
N ASN A 54 2.33 4.25 11.44
CA ASN A 54 3.35 4.42 12.48
C ASN A 54 4.18 3.15 12.65
N CYS A 55 4.98 2.83 11.65
CA CYS A 55 5.90 1.70 11.65
C CYS A 55 7.11 2.04 10.77
N SER A 56 8.31 1.61 11.18
CA SER A 56 9.52 1.70 10.36
C SER A 56 9.36 0.88 9.07
N PHE A 57 9.98 1.34 7.98
CA PHE A 57 10.03 0.55 6.75
C PHE A 57 10.74 -0.78 6.99
N PHE A 58 11.87 -0.76 7.71
CA PHE A 58 12.69 -1.93 7.96
C PHE A 58 12.10 -2.90 8.99
N ASP A 59 11.08 -2.47 9.76
CA ASP A 59 10.26 -3.38 10.56
C ASP A 59 9.23 -4.17 9.72
N LEU A 60 9.03 -3.75 8.46
CA LEU A 60 8.06 -4.34 7.52
C LEU A 60 8.74 -5.10 6.39
N PHE A 61 9.79 -4.51 5.81
CA PHE A 61 10.43 -5.01 4.59
C PHE A 61 11.95 -5.06 4.72
N GLN A 62 12.56 -5.93 3.93
CA GLN A 62 14.00 -5.98 3.75
C GLN A 62 14.49 -4.76 2.95
N LYS A 63 15.81 -4.54 2.96
CA LYS A 63 16.45 -3.47 2.18
C LYS A 63 16.19 -3.66 0.69
N LEU A 64 15.97 -2.55 0.00
CA LEU A 64 15.83 -2.48 -1.45
C LEU A 64 17.13 -1.94 -2.07
N ASP A 65 17.51 -2.47 -3.23
CA ASP A 65 18.74 -2.07 -3.92
C ASP A 65 18.50 -0.92 -4.91
N ASP A 66 17.31 -0.84 -5.51
CA ASP A 66 16.98 0.13 -6.55
C ASP A 66 16.65 1.53 -6.00
N ILE A 67 16.28 1.64 -4.74
CA ILE A 67 15.85 2.91 -4.11
C ILE A 67 16.47 3.08 -2.74
N GLU A 68 16.62 4.34 -2.30
CA GLU A 68 17.08 4.68 -0.95
C GLU A 68 15.89 5.05 -0.06
N ILE A 69 15.69 4.31 1.03
CA ILE A 69 14.65 4.62 2.01
C ILE A 69 15.21 5.55 3.07
N VAL A 70 14.66 6.76 3.12
CA VAL A 70 14.98 7.76 4.16
C VAL A 70 13.85 7.82 5.18
N GLU A 71 14.10 7.28 6.36
CA GLU A 71 13.13 7.28 7.43
C GLU A 71 13.16 8.57 8.25
N SER A 72 11.97 9.10 8.50
CA SER A 72 11.80 10.16 9.51
C SER A 72 10.90 9.66 10.62
N VAL A 73 11.46 9.50 11.80
CA VAL A 73 10.69 9.12 12.98
C VAL A 73 9.80 10.30 13.40
N TYR A 74 8.49 10.04 13.41
CA TYR A 74 7.54 10.91 14.07
C TYR A 74 7.74 10.79 15.58
N ILE A 75 8.70 11.53 16.11
CA ILE A 75 8.81 11.66 17.56
C ILE A 75 7.56 12.41 18.01
N LYS A 76 6.69 11.74 18.75
CA LYS A 76 5.66 12.38 19.58
C LYS A 76 6.39 13.31 20.56
N SER A 77 6.84 14.44 20.07
CA SER A 77 7.34 15.49 20.93
C SER A 77 6.11 16.12 21.59
N TRP A 78 6.03 16.07 22.91
CA TRP A 78 5.12 16.87 23.70
C TRP A 78 5.27 18.37 23.38
N ASN A 79 6.33 18.73 22.69
CA ASN A 79 6.64 20.07 22.24
C ASN A 79 6.13 20.28 20.80
N LYS A 80 4.91 20.82 20.68
CA LYS A 80 4.26 21.19 19.41
C LYS A 80 5.13 22.13 18.54
N ILE A 81 6.00 22.93 19.18
CA ILE A 81 6.88 23.89 18.50
C ILE A 81 8.02 23.16 17.78
N ALA A 82 8.68 22.19 18.43
CA ALA A 82 9.74 21.41 17.82
C ALA A 82 9.23 20.57 16.64
N HIS A 83 8.01 20.04 16.75
CA HIS A 83 7.32 19.32 15.67
C HIS A 83 7.03 20.22 14.45
N ARG A 84 6.53 21.45 14.71
CA ARG A 84 6.25 22.44 13.65
C ARG A 84 7.53 22.89 12.96
N GLN A 85 8.62 23.08 13.72
CA GLN A 85 9.92 23.47 13.17
C GLN A 85 10.55 22.36 12.29
N ARG A 86 10.46 21.09 12.70
CA ARG A 86 10.96 19.96 11.91
C ARG A 86 10.17 19.76 10.62
N ARG A 87 8.82 19.83 10.67
CA ARG A 87 7.99 19.83 9.46
C ARG A 87 8.36 20.98 8.53
N LYS A 88 8.58 22.18 9.08
CA LYS A 88 8.99 23.35 8.30
C LYS A 88 10.38 23.14 7.68
N LYS A 89 11.33 22.52 8.41
CA LYS A 89 12.66 22.22 7.90
C LYS A 89 12.60 21.20 6.76
N LEU A 90 11.87 20.09 6.92
CA LEU A 90 11.66 19.11 5.84
C LEU A 90 11.00 19.76 4.61
N TRP A 91 9.94 20.51 4.84
CA TRP A 91 9.24 21.23 3.76
C TRP A 91 10.17 22.22 3.04
N ASN A 92 10.93 23.01 3.79
CA ASN A 92 11.86 23.99 3.21
C ASN A 92 13.00 23.32 2.42
N THR A 93 13.40 22.10 2.78
CA THR A 93 14.43 21.35 2.04
C THR A 93 14.01 21.05 0.60
N TYR A 94 12.72 20.81 0.35
CA TYR A 94 12.21 20.41 -0.96
C TYR A 94 11.45 21.53 -1.72
N GLN A 95 11.34 22.73 -1.13
CA GLN A 95 10.68 23.88 -1.78
C GLN A 95 11.40 24.40 -3.04
N ASN A 96 12.68 24.13 -3.17
CA ASN A 96 13.52 24.63 -4.26
C ASN A 96 13.76 23.56 -5.34
N PHE A 97 12.98 22.49 -5.37
CA PHE A 97 13.06 21.51 -6.45
C PHE A 97 12.45 22.09 -7.72
N ASP A 98 13.05 21.83 -8.89
CA ASP A 98 12.62 22.35 -10.18
C ASP A 98 11.21 21.92 -10.51
N ILE A 99 10.89 20.66 -10.21
CA ILE A 99 9.55 20.11 -10.42
C ILE A 99 9.04 19.55 -9.08
N GLN A 100 7.80 19.95 -8.76
CA GLN A 100 7.08 19.40 -7.60
C GLN A 100 5.72 18.90 -8.06
N LEU A 101 5.44 17.61 -7.79
CA LEU A 101 4.19 16.96 -8.14
C LEU A 101 3.52 16.42 -6.86
N ASN A 102 2.23 16.63 -6.77
CA ASN A 102 1.35 15.99 -5.80
C ASN A 102 0.31 15.14 -6.52
N ASP A 103 -0.66 14.55 -5.79
CA ASP A 103 -1.71 13.72 -6.37
C ASP A 103 -2.51 14.46 -7.46
N GLU A 104 -2.75 15.77 -7.31
CA GLU A 104 -3.46 16.59 -8.31
C GLU A 104 -2.60 16.82 -9.55
N GLY A 105 -1.32 17.13 -9.37
CA GLY A 105 -0.36 17.29 -10.46
C GLY A 105 -0.21 16.01 -11.29
N LEU A 106 -0.07 14.86 -10.62
CA LEU A 106 0.01 13.56 -11.28
C LEU A 106 -1.27 13.22 -12.06
N LYS A 107 -2.45 13.49 -11.48
CA LYS A 107 -3.74 13.34 -12.17
C LYS A 107 -3.86 14.26 -13.37
N SER A 108 -3.39 15.49 -13.26
CA SER A 108 -3.37 16.44 -14.38
C SER A 108 -2.51 15.95 -15.54
N LEU A 109 -1.31 15.43 -15.27
CA LEU A 109 -0.45 14.83 -16.30
C LEU A 109 -1.17 13.68 -17.00
N SER A 110 -1.75 12.75 -16.22
CA SER A 110 -2.49 11.61 -16.76
C SER A 110 -3.69 12.04 -17.60
N SER A 111 -4.48 13.00 -17.12
CA SER A 111 -5.66 13.51 -17.85
C SER A 111 -5.28 14.21 -19.16
N SER A 112 -4.12 14.86 -19.18
CA SER A 112 -3.56 15.54 -20.36
C SER A 112 -2.76 14.60 -21.26
N GLN A 113 -2.67 13.30 -20.91
CA GLN A 113 -1.86 12.29 -21.61
C GLN A 113 -0.38 12.67 -21.73
N ILE A 114 0.13 13.41 -20.75
CA ILE A 114 1.54 13.78 -20.68
C ILE A 114 2.30 12.67 -19.92
N ASP A 115 3.30 12.09 -20.57
CA ASP A 115 4.19 11.11 -19.94
C ASP A 115 5.04 11.77 -18.84
N LEU A 116 5.17 11.12 -17.70
CA LEU A 116 5.93 11.63 -16.56
C LEU A 116 7.40 11.86 -16.94
N LEU A 117 8.04 10.97 -17.69
CA LEU A 117 9.44 11.11 -18.07
C LEU A 117 9.65 12.31 -18.99
N GLU A 118 8.73 12.54 -19.92
CA GLU A 118 8.75 13.72 -20.78
C GLU A 118 8.60 15.02 -19.97
N HIS A 119 7.75 14.98 -18.92
CA HIS A 119 7.55 16.14 -18.06
C HIS A 119 8.79 16.49 -17.23
N ILE A 120 9.53 15.49 -16.75
CA ILE A 120 10.69 15.68 -15.85
C ILE A 120 12.04 15.72 -16.55
N LYS A 121 12.12 15.40 -17.85
CA LYS A 121 13.39 15.15 -18.60
C LYS A 121 14.46 16.25 -18.51
N ASN A 122 14.04 17.50 -18.29
CA ASN A 122 14.94 18.65 -18.25
C ASN A 122 15.17 19.19 -16.82
N ALA A 123 14.64 18.51 -15.81
CA ALA A 123 14.81 18.89 -14.41
C ALA A 123 16.11 18.32 -13.82
N GLU A 124 16.78 19.06 -12.97
CA GLU A 124 17.87 18.56 -12.16
C GLU A 124 17.33 17.93 -10.86
N THR A 125 16.19 18.43 -10.38
CA THR A 125 15.58 18.02 -9.10
C THR A 125 14.07 17.83 -9.24
N VAL A 126 13.56 16.67 -8.79
CA VAL A 126 12.14 16.32 -8.84
C VAL A 126 11.65 15.86 -7.48
N PHE A 127 10.58 16.48 -6.97
CA PHE A 127 9.91 16.07 -5.74
C PHE A 127 8.48 15.60 -6.03
N ILE A 128 8.14 14.38 -5.59
CA ILE A 128 6.82 13.78 -5.74
C ILE A 128 6.24 13.49 -4.36
N ASP A 129 5.11 14.12 -4.00
CA ASP A 129 4.39 13.92 -2.73
C ASP A 129 3.04 13.24 -3.03
N THR A 130 2.97 11.90 -2.89
CA THR A 130 1.80 11.14 -3.36
C THR A 130 1.43 9.97 -2.46
N CYS A 131 0.18 9.54 -2.56
CA CYS A 131 -0.33 8.27 -2.04
C CYS A 131 -0.84 7.32 -3.16
N GLU A 132 -0.64 7.71 -4.41
CA GLU A 132 -1.12 6.98 -5.58
C GLU A 132 0.03 6.24 -6.30
N HIS A 133 -0.33 5.23 -7.08
CA HIS A 133 0.54 4.69 -8.12
C HIS A 133 0.77 5.77 -9.19
N PHE A 134 2.02 6.04 -9.57
CA PHE A 134 2.33 7.17 -10.44
C PHE A 134 3.24 6.84 -11.63
N TYR A 135 3.88 5.66 -11.65
CA TYR A 135 4.75 5.25 -12.75
C TYR A 135 4.87 3.74 -12.89
N GLY A 136 5.02 3.27 -14.13
CA GLY A 136 5.18 1.85 -14.46
C GLY A 136 3.91 1.02 -14.21
N ASP A 137 4.10 -0.24 -13.93
CA ASP A 137 3.06 -1.14 -13.44
C ASP A 137 3.34 -1.56 -11.98
N LEU A 138 2.42 -2.29 -11.38
CA LEU A 138 2.57 -2.74 -10.00
C LEU A 138 3.41 -4.03 -9.85
N SER A 139 4.02 -4.57 -10.91
CA SER A 139 4.86 -5.77 -10.83
C SER A 139 6.04 -5.60 -9.89
N CYS A 140 6.55 -4.37 -9.76
CA CYS A 140 7.60 -4.03 -8.81
C CYS A 140 7.22 -4.22 -7.33
N LEU A 141 5.96 -4.51 -7.01
CA LEU A 141 5.56 -4.95 -5.66
C LEU A 141 6.30 -6.23 -5.24
N SER A 142 6.70 -7.08 -6.18
CA SER A 142 7.46 -8.31 -5.93
C SER A 142 8.84 -8.07 -5.28
N TYR A 143 9.40 -6.88 -5.39
CA TYR A 143 10.65 -6.50 -4.71
C TYR A 143 10.47 -6.21 -3.22
N LEU A 144 9.24 -6.00 -2.76
CA LEU A 144 8.94 -5.76 -1.34
C LEU A 144 8.95 -7.07 -0.55
N ILE A 145 10.13 -7.57 -0.26
CA ILE A 145 10.31 -8.78 0.54
C ILE A 145 10.00 -8.46 2.02
N PRO A 146 9.08 -9.19 2.67
CA PRO A 146 8.77 -8.98 4.08
C PRO A 146 9.99 -9.21 4.98
N ALA A 147 10.07 -8.47 6.08
CA ALA A 147 11.05 -8.72 7.13
C ALA A 147 10.83 -10.13 7.73
N ASP A 148 11.90 -10.76 8.19
CA ASP A 148 11.92 -12.17 8.58
C ASP A 148 10.84 -12.54 9.61
N GLY A 149 10.63 -11.71 10.63
CA GLY A 149 9.60 -11.94 11.65
C GLY A 149 8.16 -11.91 11.11
N ILE A 150 7.91 -11.08 10.08
CA ILE A 150 6.62 -11.01 9.38
C ILE A 150 6.46 -12.24 8.48
N ALA A 151 7.49 -12.59 7.74
CA ALA A 151 7.49 -13.74 6.85
C ALA A 151 7.22 -15.04 7.63
N GLU A 152 7.88 -15.23 8.80
CA GLU A 152 7.67 -16.39 9.65
C GLU A 152 6.25 -16.43 10.24
N THR A 153 5.74 -15.29 10.71
CA THR A 153 4.37 -15.20 11.22
C THR A 153 3.35 -15.55 10.12
N ALA A 154 3.55 -15.04 8.92
CA ALA A 154 2.69 -15.34 7.77
C ALA A 154 2.74 -16.84 7.42
N LYS A 155 3.93 -17.43 7.39
CA LYS A 155 4.14 -18.86 7.12
C LYS A 155 3.42 -19.76 8.11
N ILE A 156 3.51 -19.46 9.41
CA ILE A 156 2.80 -20.21 10.47
C ILE A 156 1.29 -20.13 10.20
N ARG A 157 0.73 -18.94 9.99
CA ARG A 157 -0.71 -18.78 9.75
C ARG A 157 -1.18 -19.42 8.45
N LEU A 158 -0.37 -19.38 7.39
CA LEU A 158 -0.66 -20.10 6.15
C LEU A 158 -0.78 -21.61 6.39
N SER A 159 0.08 -22.20 7.21
CA SER A 159 -0.02 -23.62 7.57
C SER A 159 -1.30 -23.94 8.34
N GLU A 160 -1.79 -23.03 9.18
CA GLU A 160 -3.01 -23.17 9.98
C GLU A 160 -4.30 -23.03 9.14
N THR A 161 -4.25 -22.40 7.97
CA THR A 161 -5.44 -22.30 7.09
C THR A 161 -5.90 -23.66 6.56
N GLY A 162 -5.01 -24.65 6.56
CA GLY A 162 -5.33 -26.05 6.21
C GLY A 162 -5.56 -26.28 4.72
N GLY A 163 -4.97 -25.47 3.83
CA GLY A 163 -5.05 -25.65 2.39
C GLY A 163 -5.59 -24.45 1.64
N ALA A 164 -6.20 -24.70 0.49
CA ALA A 164 -6.66 -23.63 -0.39
C ALA A 164 -7.91 -22.91 0.16
N TYR A 165 -7.87 -21.58 0.16
CA TYR A 165 -8.94 -20.73 0.70
C TYR A 165 -9.22 -19.53 -0.23
N ILE A 166 -10.31 -18.80 0.05
CA ILE A 166 -10.63 -17.51 -0.54
C ILE A 166 -10.26 -16.41 0.46
N GLY A 167 -9.51 -15.40 0.02
CA GLY A 167 -9.25 -14.21 0.80
C GLY A 167 -10.47 -13.29 0.83
N VAL A 168 -10.79 -12.74 1.98
CA VAL A 168 -11.89 -11.78 2.16
C VAL A 168 -11.34 -10.55 2.84
N HIS A 169 -11.41 -9.40 2.18
CA HIS A 169 -10.98 -8.14 2.78
C HIS A 169 -12.13 -7.16 2.90
N ILE A 170 -12.51 -6.85 4.12
CA ILE A 170 -13.58 -5.88 4.42
C ILE A 170 -13.00 -4.63 5.05
N ARG A 171 -12.98 -3.55 4.27
CA ARG A 171 -12.55 -2.25 4.72
C ARG A 171 -13.71 -1.45 5.29
N ARG A 172 -13.56 -0.96 6.52
CA ARG A 172 -14.53 -0.10 7.22
C ARG A 172 -13.88 1.19 7.68
N GLY A 173 -13.37 1.25 8.85
CA GLY A 173 -12.62 2.37 9.44
C GLY A 173 -13.04 3.76 8.93
N ASP A 174 -12.09 4.50 8.40
CA ASP A 174 -12.22 5.85 7.83
C ASP A 174 -12.65 5.89 6.35
N ASN A 175 -12.78 4.74 5.67
CA ASN A 175 -13.11 4.67 4.25
C ASN A 175 -14.62 4.74 4.00
N THR A 176 -15.13 5.94 3.77
CA THR A 176 -16.55 6.20 3.51
C THR A 176 -17.03 5.57 2.20
N MET A 177 -16.20 5.58 1.15
CA MET A 177 -16.53 4.99 -0.16
C MET A 177 -16.70 3.47 -0.07
N SER A 178 -15.81 2.79 0.65
CA SER A 178 -15.92 1.36 0.88
C SER A 178 -17.18 1.01 1.69
N LYS A 179 -17.50 1.78 2.75
CA LYS A 179 -18.71 1.56 3.54
C LYS A 179 -19.99 1.71 2.72
N ALA A 180 -20.06 2.76 1.89
CA ALA A 180 -21.25 3.04 1.08
C ALA A 180 -21.46 2.00 -0.03
N ASN A 181 -20.37 1.55 -0.68
CA ASN A 181 -20.45 0.73 -1.88
C ASN A 181 -20.28 -0.77 -1.62
N SER A 182 -19.74 -1.18 -0.46
CA SER A 182 -19.46 -2.59 -0.15
C SER A 182 -20.16 -3.02 1.14
N PRO A 183 -21.50 -3.07 1.18
CA PRO A 183 -22.24 -3.44 2.39
C PRO A 183 -21.94 -4.89 2.81
N THR A 184 -21.97 -5.17 4.11
CA THR A 184 -21.73 -6.50 4.69
C THR A 184 -22.63 -7.58 4.09
N ALA A 185 -23.88 -7.22 3.76
CA ALA A 185 -24.85 -8.13 3.14
C ALA A 185 -24.35 -8.72 1.81
N LEU A 186 -23.67 -7.90 0.99
CA LEU A 186 -23.12 -8.34 -0.29
C LEU A 186 -22.00 -9.39 -0.09
N PHE A 187 -21.12 -9.17 0.88
CA PHE A 187 -20.12 -10.18 1.26
C PHE A 187 -20.79 -11.47 1.73
N ILE A 188 -21.76 -11.39 2.64
CA ILE A 188 -22.48 -12.58 3.15
C ILE A 188 -23.12 -13.36 2.00
N GLN A 189 -23.78 -12.69 1.06
CA GLN A 189 -24.39 -13.31 -0.10
C GLN A 189 -23.36 -14.06 -0.96
N THR A 190 -22.25 -13.40 -1.26
CA THR A 190 -21.17 -13.98 -2.07
C THR A 190 -20.51 -15.16 -1.37
N LEU A 191 -20.20 -15.05 -0.08
CA LEU A 191 -19.60 -16.14 0.69
C LEU A 191 -20.53 -17.35 0.79
N LYS A 192 -21.83 -17.15 1.00
CA LYS A 192 -22.82 -18.23 0.98
C LYS A 192 -22.92 -18.91 -0.40
N LYS A 193 -22.78 -18.15 -1.49
CA LYS A 193 -22.71 -18.69 -2.85
C LYS A 193 -21.48 -19.59 -3.03
N GLU A 194 -20.34 -19.18 -2.53
CA GLU A 194 -19.11 -19.98 -2.56
C GLU A 194 -19.23 -21.25 -1.68
N GLN A 195 -19.83 -21.16 -0.49
CA GLN A 195 -20.10 -22.34 0.36
C GLN A 195 -21.06 -23.35 -0.31
N LYS A 196 -22.05 -22.87 -1.09
CA LYS A 196 -22.93 -23.78 -1.86
C LYS A 196 -22.19 -24.52 -2.97
N ARG A 197 -21.12 -23.91 -3.54
CA ARG A 197 -20.28 -24.54 -4.59
C ARG A 197 -19.28 -25.53 -4.00
N ASN A 198 -18.77 -25.23 -2.81
CA ASN A 198 -17.82 -26.07 -2.08
C ASN A 198 -18.05 -25.91 -0.57
N ALA A 199 -18.64 -26.94 0.06
CA ALA A 199 -19.00 -26.92 1.47
C ALA A 199 -17.77 -26.82 2.41
N ASP A 200 -16.60 -27.30 1.97
CA ASP A 200 -15.36 -27.32 2.75
C ASP A 200 -14.51 -26.05 2.55
N ILE A 201 -14.98 -25.09 1.75
CA ILE A 201 -14.22 -23.87 1.48
C ILE A 201 -13.95 -23.07 2.74
N LYS A 202 -12.70 -22.61 2.90
CA LYS A 202 -12.30 -21.69 3.97
C LYS A 202 -12.23 -20.27 3.42
N PHE A 203 -12.48 -19.30 4.28
CA PHE A 203 -12.37 -17.88 4.01
C PHE A 203 -11.41 -17.26 5.00
N TYR A 204 -10.29 -16.75 4.53
CA TYR A 204 -9.42 -15.95 5.38
C TYR A 204 -9.94 -14.52 5.41
N LEU A 205 -10.32 -14.02 6.58
CA LEU A 205 -10.89 -12.69 6.76
C LEU A 205 -9.84 -11.72 7.29
N ALA A 206 -9.56 -10.67 6.53
CA ALA A 206 -8.85 -9.47 6.95
C ALA A 206 -9.85 -8.30 7.04
N THR A 207 -9.93 -7.63 8.16
CA THR A 207 -10.80 -6.46 8.35
C THR A 207 -10.27 -5.56 9.45
N ASP A 208 -10.49 -4.26 9.31
CA ASP A 208 -10.20 -3.25 10.32
C ASP A 208 -11.38 -2.98 11.28
N ASP A 209 -12.40 -3.84 11.26
CA ASP A 209 -13.58 -3.76 12.12
C ASP A 209 -13.90 -5.12 12.79
N ARG A 210 -13.79 -5.15 14.12
CA ARG A 210 -14.09 -6.36 14.90
C ARG A 210 -15.58 -6.75 14.86
N GLY A 211 -16.47 -5.79 14.62
CA GLY A 211 -17.91 -6.04 14.45
C GLY A 211 -18.20 -6.85 13.21
N GLU A 212 -17.56 -6.51 12.09
CA GLU A 212 -17.64 -7.27 10.84
C GLU A 212 -17.18 -8.72 11.03
N ALA A 213 -16.06 -8.92 11.72
CA ALA A 213 -15.56 -10.26 12.00
C ALA A 213 -16.55 -11.10 12.84
N LYS A 214 -17.21 -10.49 13.83
CA LYS A 214 -18.25 -11.15 14.63
C LYS A 214 -19.48 -11.51 13.79
N ILE A 215 -19.94 -10.61 12.94
CA ILE A 215 -21.08 -10.83 12.05
C ILE A 215 -20.79 -12.00 11.10
N LEU A 216 -19.64 -11.97 10.43
CA LEU A 216 -19.29 -13.02 9.47
C LEU A 216 -19.09 -14.38 10.16
N LYS A 217 -18.42 -14.44 11.31
CA LYS A 217 -18.30 -15.68 12.10
C LYS A 217 -19.66 -16.24 12.51
N LYS A 218 -20.62 -15.38 12.88
CA LYS A 218 -21.99 -15.80 13.23
C LYS A 218 -22.77 -16.37 12.03
N VAL A 219 -22.62 -15.77 10.85
CA VAL A 219 -23.47 -16.06 9.68
C VAL A 219 -22.86 -17.14 8.77
N ILE A 220 -21.54 -17.15 8.60
CA ILE A 220 -20.79 -18.05 7.71
C ILE A 220 -20.24 -19.25 8.51
N GLY A 221 -20.05 -19.07 9.82
CA GLY A 221 -19.66 -20.15 10.73
C GLY A 221 -18.19 -20.51 10.67
N LYS A 222 -17.92 -21.83 10.81
CA LYS A 222 -16.56 -22.40 10.94
C LYS A 222 -15.66 -22.23 9.72
N SER A 223 -16.23 -21.84 8.57
CA SER A 223 -15.45 -21.56 7.36
C SER A 223 -14.63 -20.29 7.46
N ILE A 224 -14.93 -19.37 8.43
CA ILE A 224 -14.17 -18.14 8.63
C ILE A 224 -12.93 -18.38 9.48
N VAL A 225 -11.77 -18.19 8.88
CA VAL A 225 -10.47 -18.08 9.55
C VAL A 225 -10.19 -16.60 9.79
N TYR A 226 -10.05 -16.21 11.04
CA TYR A 226 -9.80 -14.81 11.44
C TYR A 226 -8.90 -14.78 12.66
N TYR A 227 -7.81 -14.05 12.57
CA TYR A 227 -6.89 -13.83 13.69
C TYR A 227 -7.18 -12.47 14.33
N PRO A 228 -7.72 -12.44 15.56
CA PRO A 228 -7.89 -11.19 16.29
C PRO A 228 -6.54 -10.52 16.52
N SER A 229 -6.42 -9.28 16.12
CA SER A 229 -5.16 -8.54 16.23
C SER A 229 -5.38 -7.10 16.68
N GLU A 230 -4.29 -6.41 16.98
CA GLU A 230 -4.27 -4.97 17.14
C GLU A 230 -4.62 -4.32 15.78
N LEU A 231 -5.72 -3.60 15.73
CA LEU A 231 -6.18 -2.93 14.48
C LEU A 231 -5.68 -1.49 14.38
N ALA A 232 -4.87 -1.04 15.34
CA ALA A 232 -4.47 0.35 15.44
C ALA A 232 -3.30 0.67 14.49
N ARG A 233 -3.56 1.44 13.44
CA ARG A 233 -2.51 2.01 12.55
C ARG A 233 -1.49 2.90 13.29
N LYS A 234 -1.81 3.30 14.52
CA LYS A 234 -0.96 4.14 15.37
C LYS A 234 0.14 3.36 16.08
N ARG A 235 0.13 2.03 15.98
CA ARG A 235 1.10 1.14 16.61
C ARG A 235 1.82 0.30 15.57
N PRO A 236 3.13 0.08 15.69
CA PRO A 236 3.90 -0.76 14.77
C PRO A 236 3.29 -2.16 14.62
N GLU A 237 2.86 -2.78 15.73
CA GLU A 237 2.29 -4.13 15.75
C GLU A 237 1.03 -4.24 14.88
N GLY A 238 0.20 -3.17 14.85
CA GLY A 238 -1.00 -3.12 14.02
C GLY A 238 -0.67 -3.03 12.53
N ILE A 239 0.42 -2.36 12.17
CA ILE A 239 0.88 -2.26 10.77
C ILE A 239 1.58 -3.56 10.34
N GLN A 240 2.40 -4.15 11.20
CA GLN A 240 3.03 -5.46 10.98
C GLN A 240 1.96 -6.52 10.75
N GLN A 241 0.91 -6.52 11.58
CA GLN A 241 -0.23 -7.42 11.41
C GLN A 241 -0.96 -7.18 10.08
N ALA A 242 -1.13 -5.92 9.66
CA ALA A 242 -1.73 -5.62 8.36
C ALA A 242 -0.89 -6.18 7.21
N LEU A 243 0.45 -6.16 7.31
CA LEU A 243 1.29 -6.79 6.29
C LEU A 243 1.16 -8.33 6.30
N VAL A 244 1.08 -8.96 7.47
CA VAL A 244 0.75 -10.40 7.55
C VAL A 244 -0.60 -10.69 6.90
N ASP A 245 -1.64 -9.89 7.16
CA ASP A 245 -2.95 -10.04 6.53
C ASP A 245 -2.89 -9.89 5.00
N LEU A 246 -2.09 -8.93 4.51
CA LEU A 246 -1.86 -8.74 3.07
C LEU A 246 -1.21 -9.99 2.45
N ILE A 247 -0.19 -10.56 3.09
CA ILE A 247 0.48 -11.78 2.64
C ILE A 247 -0.51 -12.96 2.62
N LEU A 248 -1.33 -13.12 3.65
CA LEU A 248 -2.33 -14.19 3.65
C LEU A 248 -3.39 -13.97 2.55
N LEU A 249 -3.82 -12.74 2.32
CA LEU A 249 -4.72 -12.44 1.20
C LEU A 249 -4.07 -12.78 -0.14
N SER A 250 -2.79 -12.44 -0.34
CA SER A 250 -2.07 -12.68 -1.59
C SER A 250 -1.78 -14.16 -1.89
N ASN A 251 -1.90 -15.04 -0.90
CA ASN A 251 -1.76 -16.49 -1.05
C ASN A 251 -3.10 -17.23 -1.21
N ALA A 252 -4.21 -16.50 -1.33
CA ALA A 252 -5.53 -17.09 -1.55
C ALA A 252 -5.73 -17.51 -3.03
N LYS A 253 -6.75 -18.31 -3.32
CA LYS A 253 -7.16 -18.62 -4.70
C LYS A 253 -7.69 -17.40 -5.44
N LYS A 254 -8.38 -16.54 -4.75
CA LYS A 254 -8.88 -15.22 -5.17
C LYS A 254 -9.15 -14.36 -3.95
N ILE A 255 -9.27 -13.06 -4.15
CA ILE A 255 -9.71 -12.13 -3.11
C ILE A 255 -11.13 -11.64 -3.43
N ILE A 256 -12.01 -11.65 -2.42
CA ILE A 256 -13.28 -10.94 -2.39
C ILE A 256 -13.05 -9.69 -1.55
N GLY A 257 -13.02 -8.52 -2.17
CA GLY A 257 -12.52 -7.31 -1.52
C GLY A 257 -13.45 -6.11 -1.61
N SER A 258 -13.31 -5.19 -0.66
CA SER A 258 -14.07 -3.94 -0.65
C SER A 258 -13.70 -3.03 -1.82
N TYR A 259 -14.71 -2.36 -2.37
CA TYR A 259 -14.53 -1.26 -3.32
C TYR A 259 -13.68 -0.14 -2.74
N TRP A 260 -12.89 0.52 -3.59
CA TRP A 260 -12.03 1.66 -3.25
C TRP A 260 -11.01 1.34 -2.15
N SER A 261 -10.33 0.20 -2.27
CA SER A 261 -9.31 -0.24 -1.31
C SER A 261 -7.99 -0.60 -1.97
N SER A 262 -7.01 0.29 -1.86
CA SER A 262 -5.64 0.02 -2.30
C SER A 262 -5.01 -1.21 -1.65
N PHE A 263 -5.40 -1.54 -0.44
CA PHE A 263 -4.92 -2.73 0.27
C PHE A 263 -5.34 -4.02 -0.45
N THR A 264 -6.59 -4.08 -0.92
CA THR A 264 -7.10 -5.23 -1.67
C THR A 264 -6.43 -5.36 -3.04
N GLU A 265 -6.28 -4.24 -3.75
CA GLU A 265 -5.58 -4.17 -5.03
C GLU A 265 -4.13 -4.65 -4.92
N VAL A 266 -3.39 -4.10 -3.95
CA VAL A 266 -1.99 -4.48 -3.71
C VAL A 266 -1.89 -5.96 -3.36
N ALA A 267 -2.76 -6.51 -2.51
CA ALA A 267 -2.73 -7.94 -2.17
C ALA A 267 -2.97 -8.82 -3.40
N SER A 268 -3.89 -8.43 -4.29
CA SER A 268 -4.18 -9.15 -5.54
C SER A 268 -2.98 -9.14 -6.49
N VAL A 269 -2.37 -7.98 -6.71
CA VAL A 269 -1.19 -7.86 -7.59
C VAL A 269 0.03 -8.55 -6.97
N TYR A 270 0.27 -8.38 -5.69
CA TYR A 270 1.39 -8.99 -4.97
C TYR A 270 1.38 -10.52 -5.05
N GLY A 271 0.18 -11.14 -5.00
CA GLY A 271 0.00 -12.58 -5.14
C GLY A 271 -0.24 -13.04 -6.58
N ASN A 272 -0.38 -12.13 -7.53
CA ASN A 272 -0.82 -12.42 -8.90
C ASN A 272 -2.09 -13.29 -8.93
N ILE A 273 -3.11 -12.89 -8.17
CA ILE A 273 -4.36 -13.65 -8.00
C ILE A 273 -5.59 -12.81 -8.34
N PRO A 274 -6.70 -13.45 -8.76
CA PRO A 274 -7.92 -12.74 -9.13
C PRO A 274 -8.53 -11.94 -7.98
N LEU A 275 -9.05 -10.74 -8.29
CA LEU A 275 -9.78 -9.88 -7.38
C LEU A 275 -11.23 -9.72 -7.83
N GLU A 276 -12.17 -10.06 -6.95
CA GLU A 276 -13.61 -9.80 -7.07
C GLU A 276 -13.97 -8.63 -6.15
N VAL A 277 -14.26 -7.48 -6.73
CA VAL A 277 -14.58 -6.26 -5.97
C VAL A 277 -16.06 -6.25 -5.62
N MET A 278 -16.36 -6.17 -4.32
CA MET A 278 -17.73 -6.03 -3.83
C MET A 278 -18.18 -4.57 -4.01
N LYS A 279 -19.02 -4.33 -5.01
CA LYS A 279 -19.65 -3.04 -5.28
C LYS A 279 -21.14 -3.24 -5.47
N SER A 280 -21.97 -2.52 -4.71
CA SER A 280 -23.43 -2.48 -4.96
C SER A 280 -23.68 -1.88 -6.35
N GLU A 281 -24.60 -2.50 -7.10
CA GLU A 281 -25.18 -1.90 -8.30
C GLU A 281 -25.91 -0.62 -7.88
N GLU A 282 -25.75 0.45 -8.64
CA GLU A 282 -26.47 1.72 -8.47
C GLU A 282 -27.95 1.56 -8.81
#